data_3f5cc9d83f4862038a1b11edbce0cab8
#
_entry.id   3f5cc9d83f4862038a1b11edbce0cab8
#
_cell.length_a   1.000
_cell.length_b   1.000
_cell.length_c   1.000
_cell.angle_alpha   90.00
_cell.angle_beta   90.00
_cell.angle_gamma   90.00
#
_symmetry.space_group_name_H-M   'P 1'
#
loop_
_entity.id
_entity.type
_entity.pdbx_description
1 polymer ?
#
loop_
_entity_poly.entity_id
_entity_poly.type
_entity_poly.pdbx_seq_one_letter_code
_entity_poly.pdbx_strand_id
1 'polypeptide(L)'
;LVDLKQKLETKKYSAFLYQNPGGYFAEQPMAEIYELCKEHNCLLILDASGSVGTKLCDGRYADILFASFRKWKVVEAGVGGFISTDNELLWNKIKTQISAYSDEAGLEKIWAQFENLAQRIEFLLELKQQIVKDLSDLDLVYPNDLGFVQCIKFSTDEEKERIINYCKDKHLEWTECPRYIRLNCKAICIEIKRRLK
;
A
#
# COMPACT_ATOMS: atom_id res chain seq x y z
N LEU A 1 1.83 16.87 1.94
CA LEU A 1 2.12 17.82 0.86
C LEU A 1 3.10 18.92 1.27
N VAL A 2 2.93 19.55 2.42
CA VAL A 2 3.79 20.67 2.89
C VAL A 2 5.28 20.29 2.88
N ASP A 3 5.66 19.17 3.47
CA ASP A 3 7.07 18.72 3.50
C ASP A 3 7.61 18.40 2.10
N LEU A 4 6.79 17.77 1.23
CA LEU A 4 7.18 17.51 -0.16
C LEU A 4 7.42 18.81 -0.92
N LYS A 5 6.50 19.77 -0.82
CA LYS A 5 6.63 21.09 -1.45
C LYS A 5 7.93 21.78 -1.03
N GLN A 6 8.17 21.88 0.27
CA GLN A 6 9.38 22.48 0.82
C GLN A 6 10.66 21.80 0.28
N LYS A 7 10.68 20.47 0.17
CA LYS A 7 11.83 19.75 -0.38
C LYS A 7 12.04 20.02 -1.85
N LEU A 8 10.98 20.05 -2.65
CA LEU A 8 11.06 20.32 -4.08
C LEU A 8 11.47 21.77 -4.38
N GLU A 9 11.09 22.74 -3.54
CA GLU A 9 11.52 24.13 -3.63
C GLU A 9 13.01 24.34 -3.27
N THR A 10 13.52 23.56 -2.33
CA THR A 10 14.89 23.72 -1.82
C THR A 10 15.93 22.96 -2.62
N LYS A 11 15.55 21.91 -3.32
CA LYS A 11 16.47 21.07 -4.08
C LYS A 11 15.80 20.44 -5.30
N LYS A 12 16.52 20.40 -6.42
CA LYS A 12 16.08 19.68 -7.62
C LYS A 12 16.20 18.17 -7.43
N TYR A 13 15.07 17.46 -7.60
CA TYR A 13 15.02 16.00 -7.63
C TYR A 13 14.63 15.51 -9.02
N SER A 14 15.23 14.42 -9.47
CA SER A 14 14.89 13.80 -10.77
C SER A 14 13.60 12.99 -10.70
N ALA A 15 13.34 12.37 -9.55
CA ALA A 15 12.14 11.57 -9.32
C ALA A 15 11.76 11.56 -7.84
N PHE A 16 10.46 11.40 -7.59
CA PHE A 16 9.88 11.10 -6.27
C PHE A 16 9.15 9.77 -6.34
N LEU A 17 9.53 8.84 -5.46
CA LEU A 17 8.88 7.54 -5.32
C LEU A 17 8.10 7.50 -4.00
N TYR A 18 6.82 7.12 -4.08
CA TYR A 18 6.00 6.92 -2.91
C TYR A 18 5.09 5.72 -3.05
N GLN A 19 4.62 5.20 -1.93
CA GLN A 19 3.65 4.12 -1.86
C GLN A 19 2.27 4.67 -1.53
N ASN A 20 1.23 4.19 -2.22
CA ASN A 20 -0.14 4.50 -1.88
C ASN A 20 -0.99 3.21 -1.77
N PRO A 21 -1.62 2.97 -0.61
CA PRO A 21 -1.59 3.78 0.62
C PRO A 21 -0.23 3.70 1.33
N GLY A 22 0.19 4.84 1.91
CA GLY A 22 1.42 4.92 2.68
C GLY A 22 1.39 3.97 3.88
N GLY A 23 2.46 3.17 4.05
CA GLY A 23 2.49 2.15 5.09
C GLY A 23 1.37 1.10 4.99
N TYR A 24 0.67 1.00 3.88
CA TYR A 24 -0.52 0.14 3.63
C TYR A 24 -1.78 0.53 4.40
N PHE A 25 -1.84 1.74 5.00
CA PHE A 25 -2.99 2.20 5.81
C PHE A 25 -3.41 3.65 5.58
N ALA A 26 -2.53 4.53 5.05
CA ALA A 26 -2.79 5.96 4.92
C ALA A 26 -2.91 6.37 3.44
N GLU A 27 -4.09 6.79 3.00
CA GLU A 27 -4.29 7.34 1.65
C GLU A 27 -3.46 8.61 1.46
N GLN A 28 -2.84 8.73 0.30
CA GLN A 28 -2.10 9.91 -0.09
C GLN A 28 -2.87 10.67 -1.17
N PRO A 29 -2.83 12.02 -1.19
CA PRO A 29 -3.52 12.84 -2.18
C PRO A 29 -2.79 12.77 -3.53
N MET A 30 -3.12 11.76 -4.35
CA MET A 30 -2.37 11.42 -5.57
C MET A 30 -2.34 12.54 -6.59
N ALA A 31 -3.49 13.21 -6.82
CA ALA A 31 -3.59 14.28 -7.80
C ALA A 31 -2.69 15.45 -7.42
N GLU A 32 -2.77 15.91 -6.17
CA GLU A 32 -2.00 17.04 -5.66
C GLU A 32 -0.49 16.72 -5.61
N ILE A 33 -0.12 15.48 -5.30
CA ILE A 33 1.28 15.03 -5.33
C ILE A 33 1.79 15.05 -6.79
N TYR A 34 0.97 14.57 -7.73
CA TYR A 34 1.33 14.52 -9.15
C TYR A 34 1.54 15.92 -9.71
N GLU A 35 0.58 16.83 -9.51
CA GLU A 35 0.68 18.22 -9.98
C GLU A 35 1.92 18.91 -9.39
N LEU A 36 2.14 18.77 -8.09
CA LEU A 36 3.31 19.34 -7.43
C LEU A 36 4.63 18.82 -8.01
N CYS A 37 4.73 17.54 -8.30
CA CYS A 37 5.91 16.98 -8.95
C CYS A 37 6.09 17.49 -10.38
N LYS A 38 5.00 17.66 -11.13
CA LYS A 38 5.02 18.24 -12.49
C LYS A 38 5.52 19.67 -12.50
N GLU A 39 5.04 20.52 -11.60
CA GLU A 39 5.48 21.91 -11.45
C GLU A 39 7.00 22.01 -11.24
N HIS A 40 7.60 21.03 -10.58
CA HIS A 40 9.03 20.99 -10.29
C HIS A 40 9.86 20.11 -11.25
N ASN A 41 9.29 19.64 -12.36
CA ASN A 41 9.92 18.72 -13.31
C ASN A 41 10.52 17.48 -12.63
N CYS A 42 9.84 16.95 -11.62
CA CYS A 42 10.19 15.76 -10.87
C CYS A 42 9.31 14.59 -11.33
N LEU A 43 9.89 13.50 -11.83
CA LEU A 43 9.14 12.32 -12.23
C LEU A 43 8.45 11.69 -11.01
N LEU A 44 7.19 11.33 -11.14
CA LEU A 44 6.46 10.65 -10.07
C LEU A 44 6.39 9.14 -10.31
N ILE A 45 6.86 8.37 -9.33
CA ILE A 45 6.85 6.90 -9.35
C ILE A 45 5.93 6.42 -8.24
N LEU A 46 4.86 5.69 -8.60
CA LEU A 46 3.87 5.16 -7.67
C LEU A 46 4.11 3.66 -7.43
N ASP A 47 4.38 3.28 -6.18
CA ASP A 47 4.27 1.89 -5.71
C ASP A 47 2.83 1.57 -5.32
N ALA A 48 2.13 0.88 -6.20
CA ALA A 48 0.75 0.41 -5.99
C ALA A 48 0.68 -1.03 -5.43
N SER A 49 1.77 -1.58 -4.91
CA SER A 49 1.81 -2.98 -4.41
C SER A 49 0.79 -3.27 -3.30
N GLY A 50 0.29 -2.25 -2.62
CA GLY A 50 -0.73 -2.36 -1.58
C GLY A 50 -2.15 -2.04 -2.04
N SER A 51 -2.35 -1.65 -3.30
CA SER A 51 -3.61 -1.08 -3.78
C SER A 51 -4.08 -1.60 -5.14
N VAL A 52 -3.43 -2.63 -5.69
CA VAL A 52 -3.86 -3.25 -6.96
C VAL A 52 -5.35 -3.60 -6.91
N GLY A 53 -6.09 -3.20 -7.93
CA GLY A 53 -7.53 -3.39 -8.04
C GLY A 53 -8.39 -2.36 -7.27
N THR A 54 -7.79 -1.37 -6.64
CA THR A 54 -8.49 -0.27 -5.96
C THR A 54 -8.32 1.07 -6.70
N LYS A 55 -9.08 2.09 -6.29
CA LYS A 55 -8.95 3.47 -6.80
C LYS A 55 -7.55 4.08 -6.65
N LEU A 56 -6.72 3.54 -5.74
CA LEU A 56 -5.37 4.04 -5.50
C LEU A 56 -4.31 3.43 -6.44
N CYS A 57 -4.67 2.47 -7.27
CA CYS A 57 -3.84 1.94 -8.34
C CYS A 57 -4.21 2.64 -9.65
N ASP A 58 -3.92 3.94 -9.75
CA ASP A 58 -4.34 4.80 -10.86
C ASP A 58 -3.14 5.44 -11.56
N GLY A 59 -2.84 4.98 -12.77
CA GLY A 59 -1.71 5.47 -13.57
C GLY A 59 -1.87 6.90 -14.09
N ARG A 60 -3.06 7.51 -14.04
CA ARG A 60 -3.27 8.91 -14.43
C ARG A 60 -2.48 9.90 -13.56
N TYR A 61 -2.15 9.49 -12.34
CA TYR A 61 -1.42 10.29 -11.37
C TYR A 61 -0.01 9.75 -11.09
N ALA A 62 0.66 9.22 -12.14
CA ALA A 62 2.05 8.78 -12.04
C ALA A 62 2.71 8.78 -13.43
N ASP A 63 4.01 9.09 -13.50
CA ASP A 63 4.80 8.89 -14.73
C ASP A 63 5.17 7.42 -14.89
N ILE A 64 5.39 6.73 -13.77
CA ILE A 64 5.63 5.29 -13.70
C ILE A 64 4.80 4.73 -12.54
N LEU A 65 4.06 3.67 -12.83
CA LEU A 65 3.33 2.90 -11.82
C LEU A 65 3.87 1.49 -11.81
N PHE A 66 4.10 0.93 -10.61
CA PHE A 66 4.49 -0.47 -10.49
C PHE A 66 3.82 -1.15 -9.29
N ALA A 67 3.73 -2.47 -9.35
CA ALA A 67 3.30 -3.27 -8.22
C ALA A 67 4.02 -4.62 -8.19
N SER A 68 4.25 -5.13 -6.98
CA SER A 68 4.79 -6.46 -6.71
C SER A 68 3.66 -7.41 -6.33
N PHE A 69 3.72 -8.66 -6.83
CA PHE A 69 2.80 -9.76 -6.51
C PHE A 69 3.39 -10.77 -5.54
N ARG A 70 4.44 -10.37 -4.82
CA ARG A 70 5.07 -11.22 -3.83
C ARG A 70 4.22 -11.35 -2.55
N LYS A 71 4.76 -12.05 -1.57
CA LYS A 71 4.10 -12.35 -0.28
C LYS A 71 3.53 -11.10 0.40
N TRP A 72 2.35 -11.24 1.02
CA TRP A 72 1.64 -10.22 1.79
C TRP A 72 1.14 -9.01 0.97
N LYS A 73 0.79 -9.25 -0.28
CA LYS A 73 0.17 -8.25 -1.15
C LYS A 73 -1.32 -8.57 -1.36
N VAL A 74 -2.05 -7.63 -1.92
CA VAL A 74 -3.45 -7.85 -2.29
C VAL A 74 -3.54 -8.93 -3.35
N VAL A 75 -2.68 -8.80 -4.38
CA VAL A 75 -2.39 -9.88 -5.33
C VAL A 75 -1.17 -10.62 -4.83
N GLU A 76 -1.34 -11.83 -4.33
CA GLU A 76 -0.27 -12.64 -3.73
C GLU A 76 -0.03 -13.91 -4.56
N ALA A 77 0.78 -13.80 -5.60
CA ALA A 77 1.20 -14.94 -6.42
C ALA A 77 2.56 -15.53 -5.98
N GLY A 78 3.26 -14.87 -5.06
CA GLY A 78 4.61 -15.25 -4.62
C GLY A 78 5.71 -14.84 -5.59
N VAL A 79 5.37 -14.47 -6.82
CA VAL A 79 6.28 -14.13 -7.92
C VAL A 79 5.74 -12.94 -8.69
N GLY A 80 6.62 -12.28 -9.47
CA GLY A 80 6.25 -11.29 -10.45
C GLY A 80 5.78 -9.95 -9.89
N GLY A 81 5.20 -9.18 -10.79
CA GLY A 81 4.72 -7.83 -10.61
C GLY A 81 4.48 -7.21 -11.98
N PHE A 82 4.16 -5.92 -12.00
CA PHE A 82 4.10 -5.17 -13.25
C PHE A 82 4.73 -3.79 -13.10
N ILE A 83 5.10 -3.21 -14.22
CA ILE A 83 5.46 -1.81 -14.36
C ILE A 83 4.74 -1.25 -15.56
N SER A 84 4.25 -0.02 -15.47
CA SER A 84 3.49 0.67 -16.51
C SER A 84 3.91 2.13 -16.60
N THR A 85 3.89 2.66 -17.81
CA THR A 85 4.08 4.08 -18.12
C THR A 85 3.47 4.38 -19.47
N ASP A 86 2.86 5.55 -19.64
CA ASP A 86 2.35 6.05 -20.93
C ASP A 86 3.43 6.82 -21.70
N ASN A 87 4.63 6.98 -21.12
CA ASN A 87 5.74 7.69 -21.74
C ASN A 87 6.66 6.71 -22.47
N GLU A 88 6.64 6.72 -23.82
CA GLU A 88 7.43 5.85 -24.67
C GLU A 88 8.95 6.00 -24.42
N LEU A 89 9.43 7.21 -24.17
CA LEU A 89 10.86 7.44 -23.91
C LEU A 89 11.29 6.82 -22.59
N LEU A 90 10.45 6.91 -21.55
CA LEU A 90 10.68 6.21 -20.28
C LEU A 90 10.62 4.70 -20.47
N TRP A 91 9.61 4.20 -21.19
CA TRP A 91 9.49 2.77 -21.48
C TRP A 91 10.74 2.22 -22.18
N ASN A 92 11.22 2.91 -23.21
CA ASN A 92 12.41 2.50 -23.94
C ASN A 92 13.69 2.41 -23.08
N LYS A 93 13.77 3.23 -22.02
CA LYS A 93 14.86 3.13 -21.03
C LYS A 93 14.64 1.98 -20.04
N ILE A 94 13.41 1.81 -19.56
CA ILE A 94 13.08 0.82 -18.51
C ILE A 94 13.14 -0.60 -19.06
N LYS A 95 12.58 -0.86 -20.24
CA LYS A 95 12.47 -2.22 -20.82
C LYS A 95 13.81 -2.93 -20.99
N THR A 96 14.90 -2.18 -21.11
CA THR A 96 16.27 -2.75 -21.23
C THR A 96 16.85 -3.18 -19.89
N GLN A 97 16.25 -2.75 -18.77
CA GLN A 97 16.71 -2.99 -17.41
C GLN A 97 15.87 -4.02 -16.67
N ILE A 98 14.75 -4.44 -17.24
CA ILE A 98 13.84 -5.43 -16.66
C ILE A 98 13.86 -6.73 -17.46
N SER A 99 13.75 -7.85 -16.78
CA SER A 99 13.53 -9.15 -17.41
C SER A 99 12.04 -9.43 -17.48
N ALA A 100 11.53 -9.76 -18.66
CA ALA A 100 10.16 -10.24 -18.79
C ALA A 100 10.01 -11.56 -18.02
N TYR A 101 8.91 -11.67 -17.27
CA TYR A 101 8.59 -12.89 -16.57
C TYR A 101 7.88 -13.85 -17.55
N SER A 102 8.45 -15.02 -17.77
CA SER A 102 8.00 -15.98 -18.79
C SER A 102 7.72 -17.38 -18.24
N ASP A 103 7.74 -17.55 -16.91
CA ASP A 103 7.36 -18.82 -16.27
C ASP A 103 5.84 -19.01 -16.30
N GLU A 104 5.34 -19.99 -17.09
CA GLU A 104 3.90 -20.26 -17.24
C GLU A 104 3.24 -20.54 -15.90
N ALA A 105 3.82 -21.36 -15.04
CA ALA A 105 3.25 -21.70 -13.73
C ALA A 105 3.11 -20.46 -12.83
N GLY A 106 4.02 -19.51 -12.95
CA GLY A 106 3.93 -18.24 -12.24
C GLY A 106 2.87 -17.32 -12.84
N LEU A 107 2.74 -17.28 -14.18
CA LEU A 107 1.68 -16.51 -14.85
C LEU A 107 0.29 -17.04 -14.51
N GLU A 108 0.09 -18.35 -14.47
CA GLU A 108 -1.15 -18.99 -14.03
C GLU A 108 -1.53 -18.60 -12.60
N LYS A 109 -0.55 -18.59 -11.68
CA LYS A 109 -0.76 -18.14 -10.29
C LYS A 109 -1.18 -16.66 -10.23
N ILE A 110 -0.54 -15.81 -11.03
CA ILE A 110 -0.90 -14.40 -11.11
C ILE A 110 -2.32 -14.25 -11.65
N TRP A 111 -2.65 -14.95 -12.73
CA TRP A 111 -3.98 -14.91 -13.35
C TRP A 111 -5.07 -15.33 -12.37
N ALA A 112 -4.90 -16.44 -11.67
CA ALA A 112 -5.85 -16.91 -10.66
C ALA A 112 -6.09 -15.89 -9.53
N GLN A 113 -5.09 -15.08 -9.16
CA GLN A 113 -5.27 -14.01 -8.19
C GLN A 113 -6.12 -12.85 -8.77
N PHE A 114 -5.95 -12.54 -10.06
CA PHE A 114 -6.75 -11.48 -10.72
C PHE A 114 -8.20 -11.88 -10.92
N GLU A 115 -8.50 -13.13 -11.26
CA GLU A 115 -9.88 -13.64 -11.37
C GLU A 115 -10.67 -13.47 -10.07
N ASN A 116 -10.02 -13.58 -8.93
CA ASN A 116 -10.63 -13.48 -7.61
C ASN A 116 -10.40 -12.11 -6.92
N LEU A 117 -9.80 -11.15 -7.61
CA LEU A 117 -9.32 -9.90 -6.99
C LEU A 117 -10.44 -9.06 -6.39
N ALA A 118 -11.57 -8.90 -7.09
CA ALA A 118 -12.70 -8.12 -6.59
C ALA A 118 -13.25 -8.69 -5.28
N GLN A 119 -13.45 -10.00 -5.23
CA GLN A 119 -13.94 -10.70 -4.02
C GLN A 119 -12.90 -10.66 -2.89
N ARG A 120 -11.62 -10.69 -3.23
CA ARG A 120 -10.53 -10.54 -2.26
C ARG A 120 -10.55 -9.16 -1.62
N ILE A 121 -10.70 -8.10 -2.41
CA ILE A 121 -10.77 -6.72 -1.94
C ILE A 121 -11.98 -6.51 -1.05
N GLU A 122 -13.17 -6.95 -1.49
CA GLU A 122 -14.40 -6.88 -0.72
C GLU A 122 -14.24 -7.52 0.67
N PHE A 123 -13.76 -8.76 0.71
CA PHE A 123 -13.48 -9.47 1.96
C PHE A 123 -12.53 -8.69 2.89
N LEU A 124 -11.44 -8.11 2.35
CA LEU A 124 -10.49 -7.35 3.17
C LEU A 124 -11.08 -6.03 3.69
N LEU A 125 -11.94 -5.38 2.90
CA LEU A 125 -12.63 -4.15 3.31
C LEU A 125 -13.69 -4.44 4.39
N GLU A 126 -14.48 -5.50 4.25
CA GLU A 126 -15.44 -5.93 5.28
C GLU A 126 -14.72 -6.27 6.59
N LEU A 127 -13.62 -7.01 6.51
CA LEU A 127 -12.81 -7.32 7.69
C LEU A 127 -12.25 -6.05 8.34
N LYS A 128 -11.78 -5.07 7.55
CA LYS A 128 -11.35 -3.77 8.08
C LYS A 128 -12.48 -3.05 8.80
N GLN A 129 -13.65 -2.97 8.17
CA GLN A 129 -14.82 -2.31 8.78
C GLN A 129 -15.20 -2.96 10.11
N GLN A 130 -15.14 -4.30 10.18
CA GLN A 130 -15.41 -5.02 11.44
C GLN A 130 -14.38 -4.68 12.51
N ILE A 131 -13.08 -4.65 12.19
CA ILE A 131 -12.00 -4.28 13.12
C ILE A 131 -12.20 -2.85 13.63
N VAL A 132 -12.46 -1.91 12.72
CA VAL A 132 -12.71 -0.49 13.06
C VAL A 132 -13.91 -0.35 13.99
N LYS A 133 -14.99 -1.09 13.75
CA LYS A 133 -16.18 -1.10 14.60
C LYS A 133 -15.89 -1.68 15.99
N ASP A 134 -15.24 -2.84 16.04
CA ASP A 134 -14.99 -3.59 17.28
C ASP A 134 -14.03 -2.86 18.23
N LEU A 135 -13.12 -2.04 17.67
CA LEU A 135 -12.09 -1.31 18.41
C LEU A 135 -12.27 0.22 18.32
N SER A 136 -13.49 0.69 18.06
CA SER A 136 -13.82 2.10 17.80
C SER A 136 -13.58 3.04 18.98
N ASP A 137 -13.45 2.51 20.18
CA ASP A 137 -13.13 3.23 21.40
C ASP A 137 -11.62 3.44 21.63
N LEU A 138 -10.77 2.90 20.76
CA LEU A 138 -9.31 3.07 20.80
C LEU A 138 -8.83 4.14 19.78
N ASP A 139 -7.55 4.57 19.89
CA ASP A 139 -6.94 5.56 18.98
C ASP A 139 -6.60 4.93 17.63
N LEU A 140 -7.61 4.80 16.75
CA LEU A 140 -7.48 4.28 15.40
C LEU A 140 -6.84 5.30 14.47
N VAL A 141 -5.79 4.92 13.77
CA VAL A 141 -5.07 5.78 12.81
C VAL A 141 -5.69 5.61 11.42
N TYR A 142 -6.24 6.68 10.87
CA TYR A 142 -6.88 6.72 9.53
C TYR A 142 -7.88 5.57 9.29
N PRO A 143 -8.90 5.39 10.16
CA PRO A 143 -9.82 4.25 10.06
C PRO A 143 -10.64 4.23 8.76
N ASN A 144 -10.87 5.40 8.16
CA ASN A 144 -11.68 5.55 6.95
C ASN A 144 -10.85 5.52 5.65
N ASP A 145 -9.51 5.56 5.73
CA ASP A 145 -8.64 5.51 4.56
C ASP A 145 -8.64 4.12 3.93
N LEU A 146 -8.53 4.05 2.62
CA LEU A 146 -8.38 2.78 1.93
C LEU A 146 -6.99 2.21 2.20
N GLY A 147 -6.97 1.01 2.79
CA GLY A 147 -5.74 0.29 3.08
C GLY A 147 -6.03 -0.98 3.85
N PHE A 148 -5.14 -1.95 3.76
CA PHE A 148 -5.32 -3.29 4.29
C PHE A 148 -4.40 -3.57 5.48
N VAL A 149 -4.13 -2.52 6.24
CA VAL A 149 -3.54 -2.54 7.58
C VAL A 149 -4.32 -1.54 8.43
N GLN A 150 -4.69 -1.88 9.65
CA GLN A 150 -5.25 -0.94 10.61
C GLN A 150 -4.27 -0.74 11.75
N CYS A 151 -3.75 0.47 11.87
CA CYS A 151 -2.88 0.85 12.98
C CYS A 151 -3.70 1.44 14.12
N ILE A 152 -3.38 1.05 15.34
CA ILE A 152 -4.06 1.46 16.58
C ILE A 152 -2.98 1.86 17.57
N LYS A 153 -2.96 3.11 17.98
CA LYS A 153 -2.05 3.58 19.03
C LYS A 153 -2.54 3.10 20.39
N PHE A 154 -1.62 2.96 21.30
CA PHE A 154 -1.91 2.63 22.69
C PHE A 154 -1.06 3.49 23.64
N SER A 155 -1.61 3.79 24.79
CA SER A 155 -0.97 4.57 25.85
C SER A 155 -0.60 3.71 27.05
N THR A 156 -1.36 2.62 27.29
CA THR A 156 -1.16 1.71 28.41
C THR A 156 -0.89 0.28 27.94
N ASP A 157 -0.34 -0.54 28.81
CA ASP A 157 -0.10 -1.95 28.52
C ASP A 157 -1.43 -2.74 28.44
N GLU A 158 -2.46 -2.32 29.18
CA GLU A 158 -3.79 -2.91 29.11
C GLU A 158 -4.43 -2.71 27.72
N GLU A 159 -4.31 -1.49 27.14
CA GLU A 159 -4.78 -1.23 25.77
C GLU A 159 -4.02 -2.10 24.77
N LYS A 160 -2.69 -2.19 24.92
CA LYS A 160 -1.86 -3.04 24.06
C LYS A 160 -2.29 -4.51 24.13
N GLU A 161 -2.44 -5.05 25.33
CA GLU A 161 -2.87 -6.45 25.52
C GLU A 161 -4.26 -6.69 24.97
N ARG A 162 -5.20 -5.76 25.15
CA ARG A 162 -6.54 -5.85 24.57
C ARG A 162 -6.50 -5.97 23.05
N ILE A 163 -5.69 -5.14 22.36
CA ILE A 163 -5.55 -5.22 20.90
C ILE A 163 -4.93 -6.56 20.49
N ILE A 164 -3.90 -7.01 21.18
CA ILE A 164 -3.23 -8.27 20.88
C ILE A 164 -4.17 -9.46 21.09
N ASN A 165 -4.95 -9.48 22.18
CA ASN A 165 -5.92 -10.53 22.45
C ASN A 165 -7.03 -10.56 21.40
N TYR A 166 -7.55 -9.38 20.98
CA TYR A 166 -8.47 -9.28 19.85
C TYR A 166 -7.88 -9.93 18.58
N CYS A 167 -6.61 -9.64 18.28
CA CYS A 167 -5.94 -10.24 17.12
C CYS A 167 -5.85 -11.76 17.24
N LYS A 168 -5.50 -12.29 18.42
CA LYS A 168 -5.44 -13.75 18.67
C LYS A 168 -6.80 -14.41 18.49
N ASP A 169 -7.85 -13.85 19.08
CA ASP A 169 -9.21 -14.39 19.05
C ASP A 169 -9.77 -14.41 17.62
N LYS A 170 -9.43 -13.40 16.81
CA LYS A 170 -9.84 -13.30 15.41
C LYS A 170 -8.85 -13.95 14.43
N HIS A 171 -7.77 -14.58 14.90
CA HIS A 171 -6.71 -15.17 14.09
C HIS A 171 -6.11 -14.16 13.09
N LEU A 172 -5.85 -12.94 13.55
CA LEU A 172 -5.24 -11.86 12.76
C LEU A 172 -3.75 -11.75 13.09
N GLU A 173 -2.92 -11.55 12.07
CA GLU A 173 -1.53 -11.20 12.27
C GLU A 173 -1.38 -9.71 12.59
N TRP A 174 -0.36 -9.35 13.35
CA TRP A 174 -0.05 -7.96 13.67
C TRP A 174 1.45 -7.69 13.68
N THR A 175 1.80 -6.41 13.65
CA THR A 175 3.17 -5.91 13.87
C THR A 175 3.13 -4.80 14.90
N GLU A 176 4.16 -4.73 15.74
CA GLU A 176 4.31 -3.69 16.75
C GLU A 176 5.15 -2.53 16.23
N CYS A 177 4.77 -1.30 16.58
CA CYS A 177 5.48 -0.06 16.32
C CYS A 177 6.13 0.49 17.61
N PRO A 178 7.22 1.27 17.48
CA PRO A 178 7.67 2.01 16.29
C PRO A 178 8.31 1.12 15.21
N ARG A 179 7.93 1.38 13.95
CA ARG A 179 8.46 0.67 12.80
C ARG A 179 8.45 1.58 11.56
N TYR A 180 9.59 1.68 10.84
CA TYR A 180 9.79 2.65 9.76
C TYR A 180 8.73 2.59 8.64
N ILE A 181 8.20 1.39 8.32
CA ILE A 181 7.17 1.21 7.28
C ILE A 181 5.73 1.37 7.80
N ARG A 182 5.55 1.74 9.05
CA ARG A 182 4.24 1.93 9.70
C ARG A 182 4.22 3.28 10.42
N LEU A 183 4.33 3.26 11.74
CA LEU A 183 4.31 4.43 12.60
C LEU A 183 5.58 4.53 13.43
N ASN A 184 6.03 5.77 13.68
CA ASN A 184 7.13 6.06 14.58
C ASN A 184 6.62 6.39 16.01
N CYS A 185 5.63 5.65 16.48
CA CYS A 185 5.08 5.76 17.83
C CYS A 185 4.59 4.39 18.30
N LYS A 186 4.24 4.26 19.59
CA LYS A 186 3.66 3.04 20.15
C LYS A 186 2.32 2.73 19.46
N ALA A 187 2.23 1.62 18.76
CA ALA A 187 1.01 1.16 18.10
C ALA A 187 1.08 -0.34 17.79
N ILE A 188 -0.07 -0.97 17.65
CA ILE A 188 -0.25 -2.27 17.03
C ILE A 188 -0.86 -2.04 15.65
N CYS A 189 -0.25 -2.62 14.62
CA CYS A 189 -0.77 -2.56 13.25
C CYS A 189 -1.27 -3.95 12.86
N ILE A 190 -2.59 -4.10 12.69
CA ILE A 190 -3.26 -5.33 12.30
C ILE A 190 -3.07 -5.52 10.79
N GLU A 191 -2.45 -6.62 10.40
CA GLU A 191 -2.03 -6.92 9.03
C GLU A 191 -3.17 -7.62 8.24
N ILE A 192 -4.26 -6.92 8.00
CA ILE A 192 -5.51 -7.41 7.38
C ILE A 192 -5.22 -8.17 6.07
N LYS A 193 -4.33 -7.62 5.23
CA LYS A 193 -3.94 -8.22 3.94
C LYS A 193 -3.34 -9.63 4.04
N ARG A 194 -2.89 -10.05 5.24
CA ARG A 194 -2.34 -11.39 5.45
C ARG A 194 -3.41 -12.43 5.75
N ARG A 195 -4.65 -12.00 6.00
CA ARG A 195 -5.78 -12.91 6.22
C ARG A 195 -6.12 -13.61 4.91
N LEU A 196 -6.05 -14.91 4.89
CA LEU A 196 -6.58 -15.75 3.83
C LEU A 196 -8.10 -15.86 4.00
N LYS A 197 -8.82 -16.06 2.89
CA LYS A 197 -10.27 -16.36 2.95
C LYS A 197 -10.52 -17.65 3.68
#